data_2b0030d751c06b01a1801a9964da6e01
#
_entry.id   2b0030d751c06b01a1801a9964da6e01
#
_cell.length_a   1.000
_cell.length_b   1.000
_cell.length_c   1.000
_cell.angle_alpha   90.00
_cell.angle_beta   90.00
_cell.angle_gamma   90.00
#
_symmetry.space_group_name_H-M   'P 1'
#
loop_
_entity.id
_entity.type
_entity.pdbx_description
1 polymer ?
#
loop_
_entity_poly.entity_id
_entity_poly.type
_entity_poly.pdbx_seq_one_letter_code
_entity_poly.pdbx_strand_id
1 'polypeptide(L)'
;MTSGRMTRAGAAVVLGLGLLVGTTARADAPQTSVLATIEPGQWQLTDTDSDASRSLCVRDPRVLLQLGHPATTQCSRFVVSQSPRELTVQYTCPGAGHGRTTVGLVTPRSIKLETQGIAGGLPFQQNYAARRTGDCVQ
;
A
#
# COMPACT_ATOMS: atom_id res chain seq x y z
N MET A 1 -16.26 82.30 39.03
CA MET A 1 -14.89 82.61 38.68
C MET A 1 -14.10 81.29 38.72
N THR A 2 -13.43 81.00 37.71
CA THR A 2 -12.25 80.20 37.42
C THR A 2 -12.46 78.98 36.52
N SER A 3 -11.97 79.26 35.37
CA SER A 3 -11.74 78.32 34.25
C SER A 3 -11.04 77.04 34.64
N GLY A 4 -11.52 75.88 34.19
CA GLY A 4 -10.85 74.66 34.19
C GLY A 4 -10.66 74.19 32.76
N ARG A 5 -9.38 74.11 32.32
CA ARG A 5 -8.98 73.74 30.97
C ARG A 5 -9.16 72.21 30.71
N MET A 6 -9.86 71.93 29.66
CA MET A 6 -9.91 70.61 29.05
C MET A 6 -8.52 70.19 28.48
N THR A 7 -7.96 69.11 28.96
CA THR A 7 -6.83 68.40 28.32
C THR A 7 -7.35 67.17 27.57
N ARG A 8 -7.23 67.24 26.27
CA ARG A 8 -7.54 66.11 25.37
C ARG A 8 -6.44 65.11 25.47
N ALA A 9 -6.74 63.90 25.95
CA ALA A 9 -5.86 62.74 25.85
C ALA A 9 -6.11 62.06 24.50
N GLY A 10 -5.09 62.06 23.65
CA GLY A 10 -5.10 61.34 22.38
C GLY A 10 -4.93 59.83 22.59
N ALA A 11 -5.89 59.06 22.11
CA ALA A 11 -5.77 57.63 22.06
C ALA A 11 -4.95 57.21 20.81
N ALA A 12 -3.76 56.68 21.01
CA ALA A 12 -2.97 56.07 19.94
C ALA A 12 -3.52 54.68 19.68
N VAL A 13 -4.14 54.48 18.50
CA VAL A 13 -4.53 53.17 17.99
C VAL A 13 -3.30 52.52 17.38
N VAL A 14 -2.74 51.51 18.04
CA VAL A 14 -1.70 50.64 17.48
C VAL A 14 -2.38 49.56 16.65
N LEU A 15 -2.35 49.69 15.31
CA LEU A 15 -2.71 48.62 14.41
C LEU A 15 -1.61 47.53 14.43
N GLY A 16 -1.86 46.45 15.15
CA GLY A 16 -1.06 45.26 15.09
C GLY A 16 -1.33 44.48 13.78
N LEU A 17 -0.38 44.55 12.86
CA LEU A 17 -0.39 43.74 11.64
C LEU A 17 -0.03 42.28 12.02
N GLY A 18 -1.02 41.44 12.28
CA GLY A 18 -0.85 40.01 12.51
C GLY A 18 -0.46 39.30 11.21
N LEU A 19 0.80 38.90 11.07
CA LEU A 19 1.21 37.95 10.02
C LEU A 19 0.56 36.60 10.28
N LEU A 20 -0.48 36.26 9.53
CA LEU A 20 -1.00 34.90 9.41
C LEU A 20 -0.01 34.06 8.61
N VAL A 21 0.87 33.34 9.30
CA VAL A 21 1.71 32.28 8.69
C VAL A 21 0.79 31.12 8.37
N GLY A 22 0.29 31.08 7.14
CA GLY A 22 -0.47 29.95 6.62
C GLY A 22 0.45 28.74 6.49
N THR A 23 0.31 27.76 7.38
CA THR A 23 0.91 26.44 7.19
C THR A 23 0.18 25.75 6.05
N THR A 24 0.79 25.74 4.86
CA THR A 24 0.31 24.90 3.76
C THR A 24 0.55 23.43 4.13
N ALA A 25 -0.50 22.75 4.56
CA ALA A 25 -0.49 21.30 4.65
C ALA A 25 -0.25 20.76 3.23
N ARG A 26 0.92 20.16 2.97
CA ARG A 26 1.13 19.37 1.78
C ARG A 26 0.23 18.14 1.91
N ALA A 27 -0.78 18.07 1.07
CA ALA A 27 -1.49 16.82 0.84
C ALA A 27 -0.49 15.90 0.13
N ASP A 28 -0.10 14.79 0.79
CA ASP A 28 0.65 13.74 0.12
C ASP A 28 -0.16 13.28 -1.10
N ALA A 29 0.46 13.33 -2.28
CA ALA A 29 -0.15 12.80 -3.50
C ALA A 29 -0.52 11.33 -3.25
N PRO A 30 -1.71 10.87 -3.70
CA PRO A 30 -2.11 9.48 -3.52
C PRO A 30 -1.05 8.58 -4.13
N GLN A 31 -0.36 7.80 -3.28
CA GLN A 31 0.65 6.87 -3.73
C GLN A 31 -0.06 5.75 -4.51
N THR A 32 0.29 5.60 -5.78
CA THR A 32 -0.22 4.50 -6.59
C THR A 32 0.22 3.18 -5.94
N SER A 33 -0.75 2.35 -5.57
CA SER A 33 -0.46 1.03 -4.99
C SER A 33 0.37 0.20 -5.98
N VAL A 34 1.36 -0.55 -5.47
CA VAL A 34 2.11 -1.55 -6.27
C VAL A 34 1.16 -2.43 -7.07
N LEU A 35 0.04 -2.87 -6.48
CA LEU A 35 -0.95 -3.70 -7.18
C LEU A 35 -1.58 -3.01 -8.40
N ALA A 36 -1.79 -1.70 -8.36
CA ALA A 36 -2.35 -0.96 -9.47
C ALA A 36 -1.36 -0.81 -10.65
N THR A 37 -0.07 -1.04 -10.39
CA THR A 37 0.99 -0.98 -11.41
C THR A 37 1.18 -2.32 -12.12
N ILE A 38 0.82 -3.44 -11.48
CA ILE A 38 0.99 -4.80 -12.03
C ILE A 38 -0.02 -5.00 -13.17
N GLU A 39 0.50 -5.34 -14.36
CA GLU A 39 -0.35 -5.62 -15.52
C GLU A 39 -1.08 -6.96 -15.38
N PRO A 40 -2.41 -6.98 -15.53
CA PRO A 40 -3.18 -8.23 -15.60
C PRO A 40 -2.74 -9.10 -16.78
N GLY A 41 -2.91 -10.41 -16.66
CA GLY A 41 -2.58 -11.34 -17.73
C GLY A 41 -2.12 -12.70 -17.21
N GLN A 42 -1.57 -13.50 -18.11
CA GLN A 42 -0.95 -14.78 -17.78
C GLN A 42 0.44 -14.53 -17.20
N TRP A 43 0.68 -15.09 -16.05
CA TRP A 43 1.94 -14.96 -15.33
C TRP A 43 2.56 -16.34 -15.11
N GLN A 44 3.88 -16.41 -15.24
CA GLN A 44 4.68 -17.56 -14.81
C GLN A 44 5.35 -17.21 -13.48
N LEU A 45 5.10 -18.03 -12.47
CA LEU A 45 5.71 -17.96 -11.15
C LEU A 45 6.76 -19.06 -11.07
N THR A 46 8.01 -18.70 -10.86
CA THR A 46 9.11 -19.64 -10.64
C THR A 46 9.55 -19.55 -9.19
N ASP A 47 9.44 -20.64 -8.48
CA ASP A 47 9.93 -20.74 -7.11
C ASP A 47 11.46 -20.68 -7.13
N THR A 48 12.04 -19.73 -6.38
CA THR A 48 13.49 -19.48 -6.41
C THR A 48 14.30 -20.48 -5.61
N ASP A 49 13.66 -21.30 -4.80
CA ASP A 49 14.32 -22.29 -3.96
C ASP A 49 14.36 -23.68 -4.64
N SER A 50 13.35 -24.00 -5.45
CA SER A 50 13.18 -25.30 -6.09
C SER A 50 13.21 -25.26 -7.62
N ASP A 51 13.24 -24.07 -8.24
CA ASP A 51 13.11 -23.86 -9.69
C ASP A 51 11.79 -24.36 -10.29
N ALA A 52 10.85 -24.82 -9.47
CA ALA A 52 9.55 -25.26 -9.92
C ALA A 52 8.74 -24.06 -10.44
N SER A 53 8.08 -24.25 -11.58
CA SER A 53 7.29 -23.18 -12.21
C SER A 53 5.83 -23.56 -12.33
N ARG A 54 4.96 -22.56 -12.18
CA ARG A 54 3.51 -22.68 -12.44
C ARG A 54 2.99 -21.46 -13.16
N SER A 55 1.94 -21.64 -13.94
CA SER A 55 1.22 -20.54 -14.59
C SER A 55 0.01 -20.12 -13.77
N LEU A 56 -0.23 -18.82 -13.75
CA LEU A 56 -1.38 -18.20 -13.06
C LEU A 56 -1.98 -17.11 -13.95
N CYS A 57 -3.29 -17.16 -14.18
CA CYS A 57 -4.02 -16.04 -14.78
C CYS A 57 -4.32 -14.99 -13.71
N VAL A 58 -3.66 -13.86 -13.77
CA VAL A 58 -3.83 -12.72 -12.87
C VAL A 58 -4.78 -11.72 -13.53
N ARG A 59 -6.07 -11.82 -13.25
CA ARG A 59 -7.08 -10.83 -13.67
C ARG A 59 -7.16 -9.67 -12.70
N ASP A 60 -6.97 -9.97 -11.42
CA ASP A 60 -6.91 -9.03 -10.33
C ASP A 60 -5.60 -9.28 -9.55
N PRO A 61 -4.67 -8.33 -9.50
CA PRO A 61 -3.40 -8.50 -8.78
C PRO A 61 -3.54 -8.87 -7.30
N ARG A 62 -4.72 -8.66 -6.69
CA ARG A 62 -4.96 -9.08 -5.30
C ARG A 62 -4.86 -10.59 -5.07
N VAL A 63 -5.00 -11.42 -6.11
CA VAL A 63 -4.80 -12.88 -5.99
C VAL A 63 -3.36 -13.24 -5.59
N LEU A 64 -2.40 -12.38 -5.91
CA LEU A 64 -1.00 -12.54 -5.55
C LEU A 64 -0.73 -12.43 -4.04
N LEU A 65 -1.66 -11.83 -3.30
CA LEU A 65 -1.49 -11.57 -1.87
C LEU A 65 -1.77 -12.79 -0.98
N GLN A 66 -2.37 -13.85 -1.50
CA GLN A 66 -2.73 -15.04 -0.71
C GLN A 66 -2.38 -16.36 -1.42
N LEU A 67 -1.22 -16.42 -2.08
CA LEU A 67 -0.79 -17.60 -2.85
C LEU A 67 -0.64 -18.89 -2.02
N GLY A 68 -0.46 -18.77 -0.72
CA GLY A 68 -0.45 -19.91 0.21
C GLY A 68 -1.83 -20.51 0.50
N HIS A 69 -2.92 -19.86 0.05
CA HIS A 69 -4.29 -20.32 0.22
C HIS A 69 -5.03 -20.29 -1.11
N PRO A 70 -6.05 -21.14 -1.33
CA PRO A 70 -6.88 -21.08 -2.54
C PRO A 70 -7.48 -19.69 -2.74
N ALA A 71 -7.54 -19.22 -3.99
CA ALA A 71 -8.09 -17.90 -4.31
C ALA A 71 -9.58 -17.73 -3.91
N THR A 72 -10.30 -18.84 -3.79
CA THR A 72 -11.70 -18.89 -3.35
C THR A 72 -11.87 -18.74 -1.83
N THR A 73 -10.77 -18.84 -1.05
CA THR A 73 -10.83 -18.71 0.41
C THR A 73 -11.06 -17.25 0.79
N GLN A 74 -12.06 -17.02 1.62
CA GLN A 74 -12.38 -15.69 2.16
C GLN A 74 -11.34 -15.31 3.21
N CYS A 75 -10.55 -14.28 2.93
CA CYS A 75 -9.52 -13.78 3.84
C CYS A 75 -9.69 -12.29 4.06
N SER A 76 -9.52 -11.85 5.31
CA SER A 76 -9.34 -10.44 5.63
C SER A 76 -7.87 -10.06 5.45
N ARG A 77 -7.59 -8.82 5.03
CA ARG A 77 -6.23 -8.34 4.75
C ARG A 77 -6.02 -6.96 5.36
N PHE A 78 -4.81 -6.70 5.82
CA PHE A 78 -4.39 -5.36 6.14
C PHE A 78 -2.97 -5.10 5.66
N VAL A 79 -2.69 -3.84 5.30
CA VAL A 79 -1.39 -3.41 4.83
C VAL A 79 -0.47 -3.22 6.03
N VAL A 80 0.67 -3.90 6.03
CA VAL A 80 1.73 -3.76 7.05
C VAL A 80 2.67 -2.62 6.67
N SER A 81 3.07 -2.57 5.40
CA SER A 81 3.91 -1.51 4.85
C SER A 81 3.64 -1.34 3.36
N GLN A 82 3.80 -0.11 2.87
CA GLN A 82 3.64 0.22 1.46
C GLN A 82 4.62 1.31 1.03
N SER A 83 5.23 1.10 -0.13
CA SER A 83 6.06 2.06 -0.84
C SER A 83 5.70 2.02 -2.34
N PRO A 84 6.25 2.89 -3.19
CA PRO A 84 6.00 2.84 -4.63
C PRO A 84 6.45 1.52 -5.30
N ARG A 85 7.34 0.77 -4.67
CA ARG A 85 7.92 -0.45 -5.25
C ARG A 85 7.71 -1.72 -4.42
N GLU A 86 7.13 -1.61 -3.24
CA GLU A 86 6.93 -2.75 -2.36
C GLU A 86 5.64 -2.62 -1.56
N LEU A 87 4.94 -3.73 -1.42
CA LEU A 87 3.74 -3.85 -0.60
C LEU A 87 3.85 -5.09 0.26
N THR A 88 3.73 -4.94 1.58
CA THR A 88 3.61 -6.06 2.52
C THR A 88 2.21 -6.07 3.11
N VAL A 89 1.55 -7.21 2.99
CA VAL A 89 0.20 -7.45 3.51
C VAL A 89 0.21 -8.65 4.43
N GLN A 90 -0.51 -8.56 5.53
CA GLN A 90 -0.88 -9.71 6.35
C GLN A 90 -2.35 -10.06 6.10
N TYR A 91 -2.65 -11.36 6.01
CA TYR A 91 -4.01 -11.84 5.80
C TYR A 91 -4.35 -12.97 6.75
N THR A 92 -5.63 -13.09 7.07
CA THR A 92 -6.20 -14.15 7.90
C THR A 92 -7.41 -14.74 7.22
N CYS A 93 -7.41 -16.06 7.08
CA CYS A 93 -8.48 -16.85 6.45
C CYS A 93 -9.15 -17.69 7.52
N PRO A 94 -10.35 -17.31 8.01
CA PRO A 94 -11.03 -18.05 9.10
C PRO A 94 -11.16 -19.54 8.76
N GLY A 95 -10.70 -20.40 9.69
CA GLY A 95 -10.73 -21.85 9.52
C GLY A 95 -9.68 -22.44 8.56
N ALA A 96 -8.90 -21.60 7.86
CA ALA A 96 -7.91 -22.07 6.87
C ALA A 96 -6.46 -21.63 7.19
N GLY A 97 -6.27 -20.65 8.06
CA GLY A 97 -4.96 -20.17 8.47
C GLY A 97 -4.74 -18.69 8.22
N HIS A 98 -3.49 -18.32 8.05
CA HIS A 98 -3.06 -16.94 7.85
C HIS A 98 -1.74 -16.89 7.09
N GLY A 99 -1.38 -15.71 6.61
CA GLY A 99 -0.09 -15.52 5.98
C GLY A 99 0.31 -14.06 5.89
N ARG A 100 1.54 -13.87 5.44
CA ARG A 100 2.12 -12.57 5.13
C ARG A 100 2.75 -12.66 3.76
N THR A 101 2.45 -11.70 2.91
CA THR A 101 3.00 -11.63 1.55
C THR A 101 3.64 -10.26 1.33
N THR A 102 4.85 -10.28 0.80
CA THR A 102 5.54 -9.10 0.29
C THR A 102 5.62 -9.19 -1.22
N VAL A 103 5.17 -8.13 -1.90
CA VAL A 103 5.22 -7.98 -3.35
C VAL A 103 6.22 -6.88 -3.67
N GLY A 104 7.32 -7.23 -4.32
CA GLY A 104 8.33 -6.30 -4.81
C GLY A 104 8.18 -6.07 -6.32
N LEU A 105 7.95 -4.81 -6.73
CA LEU A 105 7.80 -4.41 -8.12
C LEU A 105 9.18 -4.23 -8.77
N VAL A 106 9.51 -5.07 -9.76
CA VAL A 106 10.68 -4.88 -10.63
C VAL A 106 10.28 -4.02 -11.84
N THR A 107 9.24 -4.47 -12.56
CA THR A 107 8.54 -3.73 -13.62
C THR A 107 7.05 -4.05 -13.55
N PRO A 108 6.15 -3.36 -14.27
CA PRO A 108 4.74 -3.73 -14.34
C PRO A 108 4.48 -5.18 -14.79
N ARG A 109 5.46 -5.82 -15.40
CA ARG A 109 5.40 -7.19 -15.95
C ARG A 109 6.37 -8.16 -15.26
N SER A 110 7.03 -7.76 -14.18
CA SER A 110 8.00 -8.59 -13.43
C SER A 110 7.99 -8.18 -11.96
N ILE A 111 7.73 -9.14 -11.08
CA ILE A 111 7.65 -8.94 -9.63
C ILE A 111 8.41 -10.04 -8.90
N LYS A 112 8.76 -9.76 -7.65
CA LYS A 112 9.19 -10.74 -6.67
C LYS A 112 8.08 -10.91 -5.63
N LEU A 113 7.87 -12.12 -5.19
CA LEU A 113 6.87 -12.46 -4.17
C LEU A 113 7.53 -13.30 -3.09
N GLU A 114 7.35 -12.88 -1.85
CA GLU A 114 7.70 -13.66 -0.67
C GLU A 114 6.42 -13.87 0.13
N THR A 115 6.04 -15.12 0.36
CA THR A 115 4.85 -15.45 1.12
C THR A 115 5.13 -16.55 2.12
N GLN A 116 4.62 -16.39 3.33
CA GLN A 116 4.78 -17.36 4.41
C GLN A 116 3.57 -17.34 5.34
N GLY A 117 3.35 -18.43 6.03
CA GLY A 117 2.25 -18.52 6.97
C GLY A 117 1.89 -19.94 7.38
N ILE A 118 0.63 -20.12 7.76
CA ILE A 118 0.02 -21.41 8.12
C ILE A 118 -1.16 -21.66 7.20
N ALA A 119 -1.19 -22.80 6.53
CA ALA A 119 -2.30 -23.24 5.70
C ALA A 119 -2.69 -24.67 6.10
N GLY A 120 -3.97 -24.89 6.46
CA GLY A 120 -4.44 -26.19 6.93
C GLY A 120 -3.68 -26.75 8.14
N GLY A 121 -3.21 -25.86 9.03
CA GLY A 121 -2.43 -26.22 10.21
C GLY A 121 -0.92 -26.48 9.95
N LEU A 122 -0.46 -26.38 8.72
CA LEU A 122 0.94 -26.59 8.34
C LEU A 122 1.63 -25.28 7.92
N PRO A 123 2.90 -25.08 8.32
CA PRO A 123 3.67 -23.93 7.89
C PRO A 123 4.00 -24.01 6.41
N PHE A 124 4.01 -22.86 5.73
CA PHE A 124 4.53 -22.73 4.37
C PHE A 124 5.41 -21.49 4.25
N GLN A 125 6.37 -21.56 3.34
CA GLN A 125 7.17 -20.43 2.88
C GLN A 125 7.47 -20.64 1.40
N GLN A 126 7.28 -19.61 0.57
CA GLN A 126 7.47 -19.65 -0.87
C GLN A 126 8.05 -18.31 -1.35
N ASN A 127 9.05 -18.39 -2.20
CA ASN A 127 9.72 -17.25 -2.79
C ASN A 127 9.61 -17.36 -4.31
N TYR A 128 8.96 -16.39 -4.97
CA TYR A 128 8.76 -16.44 -6.41
C TYR A 128 9.41 -15.27 -7.13
N ALA A 129 10.05 -15.58 -8.25
CA ALA A 129 10.22 -14.64 -9.34
C ALA A 129 9.05 -14.83 -10.30
N ALA A 130 8.24 -13.79 -10.53
CA ALA A 130 7.06 -13.89 -11.36
C ALA A 130 7.15 -12.93 -12.54
N ARG A 131 6.76 -13.41 -13.73
CA ARG A 131 6.82 -12.66 -14.98
C ARG A 131 5.53 -12.85 -15.78
N ARG A 132 5.01 -11.73 -16.32
CA ARG A 132 3.89 -11.77 -17.26
C ARG A 132 4.34 -12.35 -18.60
N THR A 133 3.63 -13.34 -19.11
CA THR A 133 3.94 -14.04 -20.36
C THR A 133 2.99 -13.70 -21.51
N GLY A 134 1.82 -13.14 -21.21
CA GLY A 134 0.83 -12.79 -22.22
C GLY A 134 -0.54 -12.50 -21.62
N ASP A 135 -1.56 -12.62 -22.42
CA ASP A 135 -2.93 -12.52 -21.95
C ASP A 135 -3.43 -13.85 -21.39
N CYS A 136 -4.40 -13.81 -20.48
CA CYS A 136 -5.02 -15.04 -19.99
C CYS A 136 -5.69 -15.80 -21.14
N VAL A 137 -5.38 -17.09 -21.29
CA VAL A 137 -6.18 -17.98 -22.16
C VAL A 137 -7.55 -18.20 -21.55
N GLN A 138 -8.57 -18.22 -22.41
CA GLN A 138 -9.97 -18.48 -22.03
C GLN A 138 -10.20 -19.98 -21.85
#